data_9baaf3a8f18f52af0f5a397d8609d0f7
#
_entry.id   9baaf3a8f18f52af0f5a397d8609d0f7
#
_cell.length_a   1.000
_cell.length_b   1.000
_cell.length_c   1.000
_cell.angle_alpha   90.00
_cell.angle_beta   90.00
_cell.angle_gamma   90.00
#
_symmetry.space_group_name_H-M   'P 1'
#
loop_
_entity.id
_entity.type
_entity.pdbx_description
1 polymer ?
#
loop_
_entity_poly.entity_id
_entity_poly.type
_entity_poly.pdbx_seq_one_letter_code
_entity_poly.pdbx_strand_id
1 'polypeptide(L)'
;AVFVGDVNQIEPIKNVPPGFFHKKYAELFGEEVYSRYCIDEASAQSYAAAATDYYEKVNDEACGVILNEHRRCEPAIMAFSNQYIYHNVLELKGENNQNKLFGANPVAFDIRGQKAAQHYNQAEIDACEELVAKFVKEYGEAVKKDIGIITPFTKQAEKLKSAIPGVEVGTVHV
;
A
#
# COMPACT_ATOMS: atom_id res chain seq x y z
N ALA A 1 -4.33 -26.85 3.95
CA ALA A 1 -3.68 -25.70 3.27
C ALA A 1 -3.49 -24.58 4.30
N VAL A 2 -2.46 -23.79 4.13
CA VAL A 2 -2.20 -22.59 4.92
C VAL A 2 -2.30 -21.40 3.97
N PHE A 3 -3.13 -20.41 4.32
CA PHE A 3 -3.27 -19.15 3.59
C PHE A 3 -2.61 -18.03 4.41
N VAL A 4 -1.67 -17.32 3.81
CA VAL A 4 -0.99 -16.18 4.42
C VAL A 4 -1.21 -14.96 3.53
N GLY A 5 -1.70 -13.88 4.11
CA GLY A 5 -1.99 -12.66 3.39
C GLY A 5 -2.38 -11.55 4.36
N ASP A 6 -2.75 -10.41 3.80
CA ASP A 6 -3.16 -9.24 4.57
C ASP A 6 -4.35 -8.57 3.86
N VAL A 7 -5.50 -8.60 4.51
CA VAL A 7 -6.75 -8.04 3.97
C VAL A 7 -6.74 -6.52 3.86
N ASN A 8 -5.79 -5.87 4.53
CA ASN A 8 -5.63 -4.42 4.50
C ASN A 8 -4.65 -3.94 3.42
N GLN A 9 -4.01 -4.87 2.69
CA GLN A 9 -3.15 -4.52 1.57
C GLN A 9 -3.97 -4.39 0.27
N ILE A 10 -3.30 -3.90 -0.78
CA ILE A 10 -3.94 -3.63 -2.07
C ILE A 10 -4.58 -4.91 -2.62
N GLU A 11 -5.86 -4.80 -2.94
CA GLU A 11 -6.59 -5.86 -3.61
C GLU A 11 -6.11 -6.09 -5.05
N PRO A 12 -6.21 -7.33 -5.57
CA PRO A 12 -5.94 -7.58 -6.97
C PRO A 12 -6.93 -6.81 -7.85
N ILE A 13 -6.46 -6.34 -9.02
CA ILE A 13 -7.30 -5.63 -9.98
C ILE A 13 -8.38 -6.59 -10.51
N LYS A 14 -9.63 -6.29 -10.22
CA LYS A 14 -10.78 -7.06 -10.70
C LYS A 14 -11.17 -6.55 -12.10
N ASN A 15 -10.89 -7.33 -13.13
CA ASN A 15 -11.24 -6.99 -14.53
C ASN A 15 -12.70 -7.35 -14.89
N VAL A 16 -13.54 -7.63 -13.89
CA VAL A 16 -14.93 -8.05 -14.07
C VAL A 16 -15.85 -6.98 -13.50
N PRO A 17 -16.90 -6.59 -14.21
CA PRO A 17 -17.86 -5.61 -13.71
C PRO A 17 -18.46 -6.05 -12.36
N PRO A 18 -18.69 -5.11 -11.44
CA PRO A 18 -19.41 -5.38 -10.19
C PRO A 18 -20.76 -6.07 -10.44
N GLY A 19 -21.10 -7.06 -9.64
CA GLY A 19 -22.35 -7.81 -9.77
C GLY A 19 -22.39 -8.86 -10.89
N PHE A 20 -21.34 -8.98 -11.73
CA PHE A 20 -21.30 -10.02 -12.77
C PHE A 20 -21.37 -11.41 -12.15
N PHE A 21 -20.61 -11.66 -11.11
CA PHE A 21 -20.65 -12.92 -10.41
C PHE A 21 -21.95 -13.14 -9.66
N HIS A 22 -22.53 -12.10 -9.06
CA HIS A 22 -23.82 -12.20 -8.38
C HIS A 22 -24.88 -12.84 -9.27
N LYS A 23 -25.16 -12.25 -10.41
CA LYS A 23 -26.16 -12.78 -11.32
C LYS A 23 -25.89 -14.23 -11.72
N LYS A 24 -24.64 -14.54 -12.06
CA LYS A 24 -24.27 -15.88 -12.53
C LYS A 24 -24.31 -16.95 -11.44
N TYR A 25 -23.82 -16.62 -10.26
CA TYR A 25 -23.77 -17.57 -9.15
C TYR A 25 -25.14 -17.73 -8.46
N ALA A 26 -25.92 -16.66 -8.35
CA ALA A 26 -27.26 -16.75 -7.83
C ALA A 26 -28.16 -17.62 -8.73
N GLU A 27 -28.00 -17.53 -10.05
CA GLU A 27 -28.67 -18.41 -11.01
C GLU A 27 -28.27 -19.89 -10.86
N LEU A 28 -26.98 -20.17 -10.58
CA LEU A 28 -26.46 -21.54 -10.51
C LEU A 28 -26.67 -22.20 -9.17
N PHE A 29 -26.52 -21.46 -8.08
CA PHE A 29 -26.43 -22.00 -6.73
C PHE A 29 -27.50 -21.45 -5.77
N GLY A 30 -28.26 -20.45 -6.18
CA GLY A 30 -29.25 -19.75 -5.36
C GLY A 30 -28.68 -18.60 -4.55
N GLU A 31 -29.53 -17.64 -4.22
CA GLU A 31 -29.17 -16.41 -3.48
C GLU A 31 -28.59 -16.68 -2.10
N GLU A 32 -29.06 -17.69 -1.39
CA GLU A 32 -28.56 -18.04 -0.06
C GLU A 32 -27.08 -18.49 -0.10
N VAL A 33 -26.72 -19.30 -1.10
CA VAL A 33 -25.35 -19.76 -1.28
C VAL A 33 -24.46 -18.60 -1.72
N TYR A 34 -24.95 -17.76 -2.61
CA TYR A 34 -24.22 -16.58 -3.05
C TYR A 34 -23.92 -15.62 -1.89
N SER A 35 -24.93 -15.26 -1.10
CA SER A 35 -24.78 -14.34 0.01
C SER A 35 -23.82 -14.87 1.08
N ARG A 36 -23.72 -16.20 1.21
CA ARG A 36 -22.81 -16.81 2.19
C ARG A 36 -21.38 -17.01 1.72
N TYR A 37 -21.17 -17.25 0.42
CA TYR A 37 -19.85 -17.71 -0.09
C TYR A 37 -19.31 -16.91 -1.26
N CYS A 38 -20.10 -16.12 -1.93
CA CYS A 38 -19.74 -15.43 -3.16
C CYS A 38 -19.84 -13.91 -3.00
N ILE A 39 -19.16 -13.37 -1.98
CA ILE A 39 -19.10 -11.93 -1.80
C ILE A 39 -18.15 -11.36 -2.86
N ASP A 40 -18.55 -10.33 -3.60
CA ASP A 40 -17.73 -9.70 -4.64
C ASP A 40 -16.36 -9.19 -4.10
N GLU A 41 -16.26 -8.98 -2.82
CA GLU A 41 -15.05 -8.52 -2.11
C GLU A 41 -14.28 -9.67 -1.42
N ALA A 42 -14.77 -10.90 -1.50
CA ALA A 42 -14.13 -12.03 -0.83
C ALA A 42 -12.80 -12.41 -1.49
N SER A 43 -11.84 -12.76 -0.66
CA SER A 43 -10.54 -13.30 -1.05
C SER A 43 -10.40 -14.75 -0.58
N ALA A 44 -9.43 -15.49 -1.13
CA ALA A 44 -9.11 -16.83 -0.64
C ALA A 44 -8.77 -16.82 0.86
N GLN A 45 -8.18 -15.74 1.36
CA GLN A 45 -7.86 -15.60 2.77
C GLN A 45 -9.11 -15.37 3.63
N SER A 46 -10.09 -14.56 3.17
CA SER A 46 -11.34 -14.37 3.92
C SER A 46 -12.14 -15.64 4.03
N TYR A 47 -12.17 -16.49 2.98
CA TYR A 47 -12.77 -17.81 3.06
C TYR A 47 -12.02 -18.75 4.01
N ALA A 48 -10.70 -18.74 3.98
CA ALA A 48 -9.90 -19.57 4.89
C ALA A 48 -10.09 -19.12 6.36
N ALA A 49 -10.15 -17.82 6.61
CA ALA A 49 -10.44 -17.27 7.94
C ALA A 49 -11.83 -17.67 8.44
N ALA A 50 -12.85 -17.64 7.56
CA ALA A 50 -14.20 -18.06 7.90
C ALA A 50 -14.37 -19.58 8.12
N ALA A 51 -13.46 -20.39 7.56
CA ALA A 51 -13.49 -21.84 7.65
C ALA A 51 -12.64 -22.42 8.79
N THR A 52 -11.91 -21.60 9.54
CA THR A 52 -11.07 -22.04 10.66
C THR A 52 -11.78 -21.87 12.01
N ASP A 53 -11.55 -22.81 12.92
CA ASP A 53 -11.96 -22.67 14.32
C ASP A 53 -11.00 -21.81 15.15
N TYR A 54 -9.84 -21.48 14.59
CA TYR A 54 -8.82 -20.65 15.24
C TYR A 54 -8.87 -19.23 14.67
N TYR A 55 -9.26 -18.28 15.50
CA TYR A 55 -9.35 -16.87 15.10
C TYR A 55 -9.04 -15.95 16.27
N GLU A 56 -8.60 -14.76 15.94
CA GLU A 56 -8.50 -13.63 16.84
C GLU A 56 -9.59 -12.59 16.51
N LYS A 57 -9.84 -11.67 17.42
CA LYS A 57 -10.76 -10.55 17.19
C LYS A 57 -10.00 -9.24 17.15
N VAL A 58 -10.22 -8.49 16.09
CA VAL A 58 -9.78 -7.11 15.98
C VAL A 58 -11.00 -6.24 15.76
N ASN A 59 -11.25 -5.28 16.66
CA ASN A 59 -12.44 -4.45 16.66
C ASN A 59 -13.76 -5.25 16.58
N ASP A 60 -13.86 -6.32 17.35
CA ASP A 60 -14.99 -7.26 17.35
C ASP A 60 -15.23 -8.06 16.04
N GLU A 61 -14.41 -7.85 15.03
CA GLU A 61 -14.43 -8.67 13.81
C GLU A 61 -13.51 -9.88 13.95
N ALA A 62 -14.02 -11.05 13.63
CA ALA A 62 -13.21 -12.28 13.61
C ALA A 62 -12.27 -12.26 12.40
N CYS A 63 -11.00 -12.41 12.65
CA CYS A 63 -9.97 -12.60 11.64
C CYS A 63 -9.23 -13.92 11.90
N GLY A 64 -8.48 -14.43 10.93
CA GLY A 64 -7.61 -15.58 11.16
C GLY A 64 -6.54 -15.30 12.23
N VAL A 65 -5.64 -16.26 12.44
CA VAL A 65 -4.50 -16.05 13.34
C VAL A 65 -3.60 -14.93 12.81
N ILE A 66 -3.30 -13.96 13.65
CA ILE A 66 -2.54 -12.77 13.27
C ILE A 66 -1.04 -13.00 13.48
N LEU A 67 -0.25 -12.66 12.47
CA LEU A 67 1.21 -12.54 12.61
C LEU A 67 1.50 -11.10 13.04
N ASN A 68 1.58 -10.87 14.34
CA ASN A 68 1.64 -9.53 14.93
C ASN A 68 3.05 -8.90 14.94
N GLU A 69 4.13 -9.65 14.75
CA GLU A 69 5.48 -9.09 14.72
C GLU A 69 5.81 -8.46 13.36
N HIS A 70 5.95 -7.14 13.33
CA HIS A 70 6.40 -6.40 12.15
C HIS A 70 7.89 -6.09 12.22
N ARG A 71 8.67 -6.62 11.25
CA ARG A 71 10.14 -6.49 11.19
C ARG A 71 10.67 -5.84 9.91
N ARG A 72 9.79 -5.52 8.95
CA ARG A 72 10.18 -5.04 7.61
C ARG A 72 10.70 -3.61 7.61
N CYS A 73 10.00 -2.72 8.28
CA CYS A 73 10.34 -1.30 8.29
C CYS A 73 10.57 -0.78 9.71
N GLU A 74 11.17 0.41 9.77
CA GLU A 74 11.33 1.13 11.01
C GLU A 74 9.99 1.38 11.69
N PRO A 75 9.94 1.37 13.03
CA PRO A 75 8.73 1.64 13.79
C PRO A 75 8.05 2.96 13.40
N ALA A 76 8.81 4.02 13.15
CA ALA A 76 8.27 5.33 12.76
C ALA A 76 7.54 5.31 11.41
N ILE A 77 7.99 4.51 10.45
CA ILE A 77 7.34 4.35 9.14
C ILE A 77 6.02 3.59 9.30
N MET A 78 6.02 2.55 10.13
CA MET A 78 4.85 1.70 10.31
C MET A 78 3.83 2.25 11.31
N ALA A 79 4.22 3.21 12.15
CA ALA A 79 3.39 3.72 13.24
C ALA A 79 2.01 4.23 12.78
N PHE A 80 1.97 4.96 11.66
CA PHE A 80 0.71 5.46 11.09
C PHE A 80 -0.22 4.30 10.70
N SER A 81 0.27 3.35 9.90
CA SER A 81 -0.52 2.20 9.48
C SER A 81 -0.93 1.33 10.66
N ASN A 82 -0.03 1.13 11.63
CA ASN A 82 -0.36 0.37 12.84
C ASN A 82 -1.50 1.01 13.63
N GLN A 83 -1.46 2.33 13.78
CA GLN A 83 -2.50 3.05 14.53
C GLN A 83 -3.85 3.05 13.81
N TYR A 84 -3.87 3.39 12.51
CA TYR A 84 -5.12 3.68 11.80
C TYR A 84 -5.71 2.50 11.01
N ILE A 85 -4.90 1.51 10.68
CA ILE A 85 -5.32 0.36 9.88
C ILE A 85 -5.29 -0.93 10.70
N TYR A 86 -4.21 -1.17 11.44
CA TYR A 86 -4.04 -2.39 12.23
C TYR A 86 -4.43 -2.22 13.71
N HIS A 87 -4.97 -1.06 14.11
CA HIS A 87 -5.51 -0.79 15.45
C HIS A 87 -4.54 -1.10 16.59
N ASN A 88 -3.25 -0.86 16.37
CA ASN A 88 -2.13 -1.13 17.29
C ASN A 88 -1.93 -2.62 17.66
N VAL A 89 -2.40 -3.54 16.81
CA VAL A 89 -2.19 -4.98 17.01
C VAL A 89 -0.77 -5.39 16.70
N LEU A 90 -0.08 -4.66 15.80
CA LEU A 90 1.28 -5.03 15.40
C LEU A 90 2.32 -4.62 16.43
N GLU A 91 3.20 -5.54 16.77
CA GLU A 91 4.41 -5.30 17.53
C GLU A 91 5.55 -4.85 16.60
N LEU A 92 5.93 -3.60 16.66
CA LEU A 92 6.95 -3.03 15.79
C LEU A 92 8.34 -3.40 16.29
N LYS A 93 8.97 -4.41 15.70
CA LYS A 93 10.28 -4.96 16.05
C LYS A 93 11.41 -4.49 15.12
N GLY A 94 11.13 -3.59 14.18
CA GLY A 94 12.12 -3.03 13.27
C GLY A 94 13.21 -2.23 14.02
N GLU A 95 14.42 -2.19 13.48
CA GLU A 95 15.48 -1.35 14.00
C GLU A 95 15.32 0.09 13.50
N ASN A 96 15.64 1.06 14.34
CA ASN A 96 15.67 2.46 13.94
C ASN A 96 16.97 2.76 13.19
N ASN A 97 16.87 3.22 11.95
CA ASN A 97 18.03 3.73 11.22
C ASN A 97 18.51 5.04 11.84
N GLN A 98 19.82 5.14 12.10
CA GLN A 98 20.42 6.33 12.68
C GLN A 98 20.75 7.40 11.64
N ASN A 99 20.84 7.04 10.36
CA ASN A 99 21.12 7.95 9.26
C ASN A 99 19.83 8.62 8.79
N LYS A 100 19.46 9.73 9.41
CA LYS A 100 18.26 10.48 9.10
C LYS A 100 18.59 11.76 8.35
N LEU A 101 18.27 11.81 7.07
CA LEU A 101 18.54 12.96 6.19
C LEU A 101 17.88 14.27 6.66
N PHE A 102 16.75 14.18 7.37
CA PHE A 102 16.01 15.35 7.85
C PHE A 102 15.86 15.38 9.38
N GLY A 103 16.68 14.64 10.11
CA GLY A 103 16.58 14.54 11.56
C GLY A 103 15.31 13.86 12.09
N ALA A 104 14.33 13.61 11.23
CA ALA A 104 13.09 12.91 11.54
C ALA A 104 12.70 11.97 10.39
N ASN A 105 11.96 10.91 10.72
CA ASN A 105 11.51 9.92 9.76
C ASN A 105 10.12 9.40 10.21
N PRO A 106 9.06 9.45 9.43
CA PRO A 106 8.93 10.11 8.11
C PRO A 106 8.80 11.65 8.17
N VAL A 107 8.97 12.32 7.03
CA VAL A 107 8.78 13.77 6.88
C VAL A 107 7.69 14.03 5.83
N ALA A 108 6.76 14.92 6.12
CA ALA A 108 5.70 15.33 5.20
C ALA A 108 6.00 16.74 4.64
N PHE A 109 5.82 16.90 3.33
CA PHE A 109 5.90 18.18 2.64
C PHE A 109 4.53 18.53 2.06
N ASP A 110 3.95 19.68 2.45
CA ASP A 110 2.72 20.21 1.85
C ASP A 110 3.08 21.03 0.60
N ILE A 111 2.92 20.43 -0.58
CA ILE A 111 3.24 21.07 -1.86
C ILE A 111 1.96 21.54 -2.53
N ARG A 112 1.77 22.86 -2.54
CA ARG A 112 0.60 23.49 -3.16
C ARG A 112 0.86 23.78 -4.63
N GLY A 113 0.32 22.95 -5.50
CA GLY A 113 0.38 23.08 -6.95
C GLY A 113 -0.99 23.30 -7.56
N GLN A 114 -1.02 23.78 -8.81
CA GLN A 114 -2.24 23.79 -9.60
C GLN A 114 -2.52 22.37 -10.14
N LYS A 115 -3.74 21.89 -9.93
CA LYS A 115 -4.18 20.60 -10.45
C LYS A 115 -4.19 20.64 -11.98
N ALA A 116 -3.30 19.91 -12.60
CA ALA A 116 -3.29 19.79 -14.06
C ALA A 116 -4.45 18.90 -14.53
N ALA A 117 -5.00 19.20 -15.71
CA ALA A 117 -6.12 18.46 -16.31
C ALA A 117 -5.79 17.00 -16.64
N GLN A 118 -4.55 16.56 -16.52
CA GLN A 118 -4.06 15.22 -16.93
C GLN A 118 -3.54 14.36 -15.76
N HIS A 119 -4.06 14.55 -14.56
CA HIS A 119 -3.66 13.74 -13.38
C HIS A 119 -2.16 13.79 -13.04
N TYR A 120 -1.52 14.93 -13.17
CA TYR A 120 -0.19 15.19 -12.63
C TYR A 120 -0.11 16.58 -12.00
N ASN A 121 0.83 16.77 -11.09
CA ASN A 121 1.11 18.03 -10.41
C ASN A 121 2.57 18.42 -10.68
N GLN A 122 2.78 19.47 -11.46
CA GLN A 122 4.12 19.92 -11.82
C GLN A 122 4.92 20.38 -10.59
N ALA A 123 4.28 21.05 -9.63
CA ALA A 123 4.97 21.50 -8.42
C ALA A 123 5.50 20.33 -7.56
N GLU A 124 4.81 19.19 -7.54
CA GLU A 124 5.33 17.99 -6.88
C GLU A 124 6.51 17.39 -7.64
N ILE A 125 6.48 17.41 -8.97
CA ILE A 125 7.60 16.93 -9.80
C ILE A 125 8.83 17.79 -9.52
N ASP A 126 8.69 19.12 -9.57
CA ASP A 126 9.77 20.07 -9.33
C ASP A 126 10.36 19.90 -7.92
N ALA A 127 9.51 19.70 -6.93
CA ALA A 127 9.94 19.45 -5.56
C ALA A 127 10.69 18.11 -5.40
N CYS A 128 10.24 17.05 -6.06
CA CYS A 128 10.96 15.77 -6.09
C CYS A 128 12.33 15.91 -6.76
N GLU A 129 12.40 16.65 -7.88
CA GLU A 129 13.65 16.91 -8.60
C GLU A 129 14.63 17.69 -7.72
N GLU A 130 14.18 18.77 -7.06
CA GLU A 130 15.00 19.54 -6.12
C GLU A 130 15.48 18.70 -4.95
N LEU A 131 14.62 17.82 -4.40
CA LEU A 131 14.95 16.96 -3.28
C LEU A 131 16.02 15.94 -3.68
N VAL A 132 15.87 15.28 -4.84
CA VAL A 132 16.86 14.33 -5.36
C VAL A 132 18.18 15.05 -5.66
N ALA A 133 18.15 16.28 -6.21
CA ALA A 133 19.36 17.05 -6.45
C ALA A 133 20.11 17.37 -5.16
N LYS A 134 19.41 17.64 -4.05
CA LYS A 134 20.03 17.80 -2.72
C LYS A 134 20.73 16.53 -2.26
N PHE A 135 20.10 15.38 -2.44
CA PHE A 135 20.71 14.09 -2.08
C PHE A 135 21.95 13.80 -2.92
N VAL A 136 21.87 14.02 -4.24
CA VAL A 136 23.01 13.85 -5.13
C VAL A 136 24.18 14.78 -4.74
N LYS A 137 23.88 16.01 -4.38
CA LYS A 137 24.91 16.97 -3.93
C LYS A 137 25.60 16.51 -2.64
N GLU A 138 24.88 15.89 -1.73
CA GLU A 138 25.41 15.48 -0.42
C GLU A 138 26.09 14.12 -0.47
N TYR A 139 25.52 13.15 -1.21
CA TYR A 139 25.94 11.75 -1.20
C TYR A 139 26.52 11.26 -2.55
N GLY A 140 26.49 12.09 -3.59
CA GLY A 140 26.96 11.73 -4.94
C GLY A 140 25.89 11.03 -5.79
N GLU A 141 26.15 10.90 -7.08
CA GLU A 141 25.20 10.33 -8.07
C GLU A 141 24.72 8.89 -7.74
N ALA A 142 25.54 8.11 -7.05
CA ALA A 142 25.19 6.72 -6.69
C ALA A 142 23.94 6.62 -5.81
N VAL A 143 23.60 7.67 -5.04
CA VAL A 143 22.43 7.68 -4.15
C VAL A 143 21.10 7.53 -4.90
N LYS A 144 21.06 7.88 -6.18
CA LYS A 144 19.86 7.71 -7.00
C LYS A 144 19.32 6.28 -7.05
N LYS A 145 20.21 5.28 -6.90
CA LYS A 145 19.84 3.87 -6.87
C LYS A 145 19.15 3.44 -5.57
N ASP A 146 19.33 4.23 -4.52
CA ASP A 146 18.73 4.00 -3.21
C ASP A 146 17.44 4.79 -3.02
N ILE A 147 17.03 5.57 -4.03
CA ILE A 147 15.81 6.38 -4.01
C ILE A 147 14.74 5.71 -4.89
N GLY A 148 13.57 5.47 -4.31
CA GLY A 148 12.36 5.08 -5.03
C GLY A 148 11.28 6.15 -4.89
N ILE A 149 10.57 6.47 -5.97
CA ILE A 149 9.44 7.39 -5.97
C ILE A 149 8.19 6.62 -6.36
N ILE A 150 7.16 6.67 -5.51
CA ILE A 150 5.87 6.03 -5.75
C ILE A 150 4.78 7.11 -5.85
N THR A 151 3.93 6.97 -6.85
CA THR A 151 2.79 7.85 -7.07
C THR A 151 1.54 7.03 -7.46
N PRO A 152 0.32 7.44 -7.10
CA PRO A 152 -0.89 6.74 -7.52
C PRO A 152 -1.26 6.94 -8.99
N PHE A 153 -0.61 7.89 -9.70
CA PHE A 153 -1.00 8.29 -11.05
C PHE A 153 0.06 7.95 -12.10
N THR A 154 -0.32 7.18 -13.13
CA THR A 154 0.58 6.79 -14.22
C THR A 154 1.23 7.99 -14.92
N LYS A 155 0.44 9.06 -15.18
CA LYS A 155 0.97 10.28 -15.81
C LYS A 155 2.01 11.00 -14.94
N GLN A 156 1.82 11.02 -13.64
CA GLN A 156 2.80 11.57 -12.70
C GLN A 156 4.09 10.73 -12.74
N ALA A 157 3.97 9.40 -12.74
CA ALA A 157 5.11 8.50 -12.82
C ALA A 157 5.91 8.69 -14.13
N GLU A 158 5.24 8.81 -15.28
CA GLU A 158 5.88 9.08 -16.57
C GLU A 158 6.67 10.39 -16.56
N LYS A 159 6.08 11.45 -16.00
CA LYS A 159 6.72 12.77 -15.87
C LYS A 159 7.93 12.73 -14.93
N LEU A 160 7.80 12.09 -13.78
CA LEU A 160 8.89 11.91 -12.82
C LEU A 160 10.05 11.11 -13.41
N LYS A 161 9.77 10.02 -14.14
CA LYS A 161 10.81 9.26 -14.86
C LYS A 161 11.61 10.12 -15.84
N SER A 162 10.92 11.04 -16.52
CA SER A 162 11.56 11.94 -17.48
C SER A 162 12.36 13.04 -16.80
N ALA A 163 11.87 13.60 -15.69
CA ALA A 163 12.50 14.69 -14.95
C ALA A 163 13.72 14.19 -14.13
N ILE A 164 13.66 12.98 -13.58
CA ILE A 164 14.67 12.48 -12.63
C ILE A 164 15.25 11.16 -13.15
N PRO A 165 16.07 11.18 -14.19
CA PRO A 165 16.66 9.97 -14.74
C PRO A 165 17.62 9.31 -13.75
N GLY A 166 17.55 7.98 -13.67
CA GLY A 166 18.37 7.18 -12.76
C GLY A 166 17.77 6.91 -11.40
N VAL A 167 16.58 7.47 -11.10
CA VAL A 167 15.76 7.12 -9.94
C VAL A 167 14.67 6.15 -10.36
N GLU A 168 14.39 5.15 -9.54
CA GLU A 168 13.28 4.24 -9.78
C GLU A 168 11.95 4.92 -9.44
N VAL A 169 11.03 4.95 -10.42
CA VAL A 169 9.70 5.55 -10.25
C VAL A 169 8.63 4.56 -10.67
N GLY A 170 7.64 4.36 -9.83
CA GLY A 170 6.54 3.43 -10.09
C GLY A 170 5.19 3.91 -9.60
N THR A 171 4.17 3.11 -9.92
CA THR A 171 2.85 3.23 -9.29
C THR A 171 2.64 2.07 -8.32
N VAL A 172 1.63 2.18 -7.46
CA VAL A 172 1.34 1.18 -6.42
C VAL A 172 0.95 -0.18 -7.00
N HIS A 173 0.55 -0.24 -8.29
CA HIS A 173 0.09 -1.45 -8.97
C HIS A 173 1.11 -2.05 -9.96
N VAL A 174 2.35 -1.63 -9.93
CA VAL A 174 3.40 -2.16 -10.83
C VAL A 174 4.41 -2.96 -10.04
#